data_069c732fa427f023d07c12d76da8e943
#
_entry.id   069c732fa427f023d07c12d76da8e943
#
_cell.length_a   1.000
_cell.length_b   1.000
_cell.length_c   1.000
_cell.angle_alpha   90.00
_cell.angle_beta   90.00
_cell.angle_gamma   90.00
#
_symmetry.space_group_name_H-M   'P 1'
#
loop_
_entity.id
_entity.type
_entity.pdbx_description
1 polymer ?
#
loop_
_entity_poly.entity_id
_entity_poly.type
_entity_poly.pdbx_seq_one_letter_code
_entity_poly.pdbx_strand_id
1 'polypeptide(L)'
;MIHFVTALDCEARPLIRRYFLKPCGSYGRARFFASEKARLVVSGVGELRSAIATTALACRFPDSGKIWLNVGIAGHRDAAIGSGFISNRVSSDNSKDVYFPQIVARAPWPGIETQTLRAPSTNYQPNCLLDMEAYGFYSAALAVSTLEFVHVFKVVSDNATNIAIKTLDKEAVSECIAAHLEQIEFFAQKTLENHVIEETSDSMKAASLEIQSTQRFSETDKHWLNEKLGQLSHLLDECDKKDFSNRLIGRDKREVFDLIEKEIDKLSSQRLYTGNR
;
A
#
# COMPACT_ATOMS: atom_id res chain seq x y z
N MET A 1 1.12 7.31 8.70
CA MET A 1 0.75 6.07 9.42
C MET A 1 1.13 4.88 8.54
N ILE A 2 1.68 3.81 9.11
CA ILE A 2 2.06 2.59 8.41
C ILE A 2 1.19 1.44 8.90
N HIS A 3 0.65 0.65 7.97
CA HIS A 3 -0.04 -0.60 8.23
C HIS A 3 0.86 -1.78 7.85
N PHE A 4 1.24 -2.58 8.83
CA PHE A 4 2.02 -3.80 8.63
C PHE A 4 1.12 -5.02 8.65
N VAL A 5 1.35 -5.93 7.72
CA VAL A 5 0.76 -7.27 7.71
C VAL A 5 1.90 -8.29 7.71
N THR A 6 1.92 -9.17 8.71
CA THR A 6 2.89 -10.25 8.85
C THR A 6 2.17 -11.57 9.03
N ALA A 7 2.77 -12.68 8.64
CA ALA A 7 2.17 -14.00 8.82
C ALA A 7 2.47 -14.59 10.20
N LEU A 8 3.69 -14.39 10.68
CA LEU A 8 4.22 -15.05 11.87
C LEU A 8 4.55 -14.07 13.00
N ASP A 9 4.50 -14.55 14.23
CA ASP A 9 4.91 -13.78 15.40
C ASP A 9 6.38 -13.36 15.35
N CYS A 10 7.25 -14.23 14.85
CA CYS A 10 8.66 -13.93 14.72
C CYS A 10 8.94 -12.83 13.71
N GLU A 11 8.12 -12.70 12.66
CA GLU A 11 8.18 -11.58 11.70
C GLU A 11 7.68 -10.28 12.32
N ALA A 12 6.63 -10.35 13.12
CA ALA A 12 6.02 -9.20 13.78
C ALA A 12 6.88 -8.62 14.92
N ARG A 13 7.60 -9.46 15.63
CA ARG A 13 8.33 -9.10 16.86
C ARG A 13 9.28 -7.91 16.70
N PRO A 14 10.14 -7.82 15.68
CA PRO A 14 11.03 -6.67 15.49
C PRO A 14 10.24 -5.38 15.19
N LEU A 15 9.16 -5.45 14.42
CA LEU A 15 8.28 -4.32 14.14
C LEU A 15 7.54 -3.85 15.40
N ILE A 16 7.02 -4.79 16.20
CA ILE A 16 6.34 -4.48 17.47
C ILE A 16 7.28 -3.71 18.39
N ARG A 17 8.53 -4.15 18.52
CA ARG A 17 9.54 -3.47 19.34
C ARG A 17 9.90 -2.09 18.79
N ARG A 18 10.18 -1.99 17.48
CA ARG A 18 10.61 -0.74 16.83
C ARG A 18 9.56 0.36 16.92
N TYR A 19 8.28 0.02 16.70
CA TYR A 19 7.18 0.98 16.66
C TYR A 19 6.40 1.06 17.99
N PHE A 20 6.86 0.40 19.05
CA PHE A 20 6.21 0.37 20.37
C PHE A 20 4.73 -0.04 20.29
N LEU A 21 4.45 -1.02 19.44
CA LEU A 21 3.09 -1.49 19.20
C LEU A 21 2.57 -2.25 20.42
N LYS A 22 1.34 -1.95 20.84
CA LYS A 22 0.64 -2.62 21.93
C LYS A 22 -0.51 -3.48 21.40
N PRO A 23 -0.78 -4.64 21.98
CA PRO A 23 -1.94 -5.45 21.61
C PRO A 23 -3.22 -4.62 21.73
N CYS A 24 -4.10 -4.67 20.71
CA CYS A 24 -5.35 -3.93 20.71
C CYS A 24 -6.56 -4.77 20.27
N GLY A 25 -6.45 -6.09 20.29
CA GLY A 25 -7.54 -7.03 20.03
C GLY A 25 -7.21 -8.10 19.01
N SER A 26 -8.24 -8.89 18.66
CA SER A 26 -8.13 -9.97 17.68
C SER A 26 -9.42 -10.10 16.87
N TYR A 27 -9.31 -10.72 15.68
CA TYR A 27 -10.43 -11.16 14.87
C TYR A 27 -10.15 -12.59 14.38
N GLY A 28 -10.89 -13.55 14.89
CA GLY A 28 -10.55 -14.95 14.71
C GLY A 28 -9.15 -15.27 15.25
N ARG A 29 -8.26 -15.69 14.35
CA ARG A 29 -6.85 -15.97 14.69
C ARG A 29 -5.91 -14.79 14.44
N ALA A 30 -6.38 -13.76 13.76
CA ALA A 30 -5.59 -12.56 13.50
C ALA A 30 -5.49 -11.70 14.77
N ARG A 31 -4.30 -11.22 15.09
CA ARG A 31 -4.02 -10.40 16.28
C ARG A 31 -3.54 -9.03 15.86
N PHE A 32 -4.14 -8.00 16.45
CA PHE A 32 -3.87 -6.60 16.12
C PHE A 32 -3.01 -5.93 17.17
N PHE A 33 -2.12 -5.08 16.69
CA PHE A 33 -1.24 -4.25 17.50
C PHE A 33 -1.28 -2.82 16.95
N ALA A 34 -1.22 -1.83 17.85
CA ALA A 34 -1.32 -0.43 17.47
C ALA A 34 -0.41 0.46 18.30
N SER A 35 0.06 1.56 17.67
CA SER A 35 0.71 2.69 18.31
C SER A 35 0.28 3.98 17.61
N GLU A 36 0.82 5.14 18.01
CA GLU A 36 0.59 6.40 17.30
C GLU A 36 1.14 6.40 15.88
N LYS A 37 2.22 5.65 15.60
CA LYS A 37 2.94 5.67 14.33
C LYS A 37 2.54 4.56 13.38
N ALA A 38 2.08 3.41 13.88
CA ALA A 38 1.83 2.24 13.06
C ALA A 38 0.71 1.35 13.60
N ARG A 39 0.17 0.52 12.71
CA ARG A 39 -0.75 -0.59 12.98
C ARG A 39 -0.13 -1.86 12.44
N LEU A 40 -0.38 -2.98 13.09
CA LEU A 40 0.12 -4.27 12.65
C LEU A 40 -0.92 -5.35 12.89
N VAL A 41 -1.03 -6.27 11.95
CA VAL A 41 -1.78 -7.51 12.12
C VAL A 41 -0.88 -8.72 11.86
N VAL A 42 -0.95 -9.71 12.75
CA VAL A 42 -0.41 -11.05 12.52
C VAL A 42 -1.54 -11.91 11.96
N SER A 43 -1.46 -12.24 10.67
CA SER A 43 -2.53 -12.90 9.93
C SER A 43 -2.59 -14.41 10.14
N GLY A 44 -1.46 -15.05 10.41
CA GLY A 44 -1.22 -16.46 10.18
C GLY A 44 -0.85 -16.74 8.72
N VAL A 45 -0.30 -17.93 8.48
CA VAL A 45 0.21 -18.34 7.16
C VAL A 45 -0.93 -18.62 6.18
N GLY A 46 -0.77 -18.13 4.96
CA GLY A 46 -1.61 -18.42 3.81
C GLY A 46 -2.32 -17.21 3.21
N GLU A 47 -2.48 -17.23 1.89
CA GLU A 47 -3.05 -16.17 1.06
C GLU A 47 -4.40 -15.66 1.59
N LEU A 48 -5.37 -16.58 1.82
CA LEU A 48 -6.70 -16.23 2.30
C LEU A 48 -6.67 -15.58 3.69
N ARG A 49 -5.82 -16.07 4.59
CA ARG A 49 -5.70 -15.49 5.94
C ARG A 49 -5.10 -14.10 5.89
N SER A 50 -4.11 -13.90 5.03
CA SER A 50 -3.50 -12.60 4.80
C SER A 50 -4.53 -11.60 4.26
N ALA A 51 -5.35 -11.97 3.27
CA ALA A 51 -6.41 -11.14 2.73
C ALA A 51 -7.46 -10.76 3.80
N ILE A 52 -7.96 -11.74 4.56
CA ILE A 52 -8.95 -11.51 5.64
C ILE A 52 -8.38 -10.58 6.71
N ALA A 53 -7.14 -10.81 7.15
CA ALA A 53 -6.50 -10.00 8.18
C ALA A 53 -6.22 -8.56 7.71
N THR A 54 -5.83 -8.37 6.45
CA THR A 54 -5.63 -7.06 5.82
C THR A 54 -6.95 -6.28 5.79
N THR A 55 -8.03 -6.90 5.31
CA THR A 55 -9.37 -6.30 5.31
C THR A 55 -9.84 -5.96 6.72
N ALA A 56 -9.65 -6.87 7.68
CA ALA A 56 -10.03 -6.63 9.07
C ALA A 56 -9.23 -5.48 9.71
N LEU A 57 -7.94 -5.34 9.36
CA LEU A 57 -7.11 -4.21 9.79
C LEU A 57 -7.64 -2.89 9.21
N ALA A 58 -8.01 -2.86 7.93
CA ALA A 58 -8.60 -1.70 7.28
C ALA A 58 -9.92 -1.27 7.92
N CYS A 59 -10.84 -2.22 8.14
CA CYS A 59 -12.11 -1.95 8.79
C CYS A 59 -11.97 -1.46 10.24
N ARG A 60 -10.94 -1.93 10.94
CA ARG A 60 -10.70 -1.53 12.33
C ARG A 60 -10.11 -0.12 12.45
N PHE A 61 -9.35 0.34 11.46
CA PHE A 61 -8.66 1.62 11.44
C PHE A 61 -8.87 2.34 10.11
N PRO A 62 -10.11 2.72 9.76
CA PRO A 62 -10.48 3.19 8.42
C PRO A 62 -9.75 4.47 8.00
N ASP A 63 -9.40 5.34 8.95
CA ASP A 63 -8.87 6.68 8.65
C ASP A 63 -7.35 6.80 8.90
N SER A 64 -6.66 5.71 9.24
CA SER A 64 -5.33 5.83 9.83
C SER A 64 -4.17 5.45 8.91
N GLY A 65 -4.39 4.67 7.86
CA GLY A 65 -3.27 4.11 7.10
C GLY A 65 -3.08 4.76 5.75
N LYS A 66 -1.84 5.15 5.48
CA LYS A 66 -1.45 5.61 4.14
C LYS A 66 -0.56 4.59 3.43
N ILE A 67 0.35 3.91 4.15
CA ILE A 67 1.20 2.87 3.58
C ILE A 67 0.82 1.51 4.15
N TRP A 68 0.71 0.55 3.25
CA TRP A 68 0.48 -0.85 3.53
C TRP A 68 1.73 -1.64 3.18
N LEU A 69 2.29 -2.35 4.15
CA LEU A 69 3.49 -3.16 3.98
C LEU A 69 3.24 -4.59 4.45
N ASN A 70 3.30 -5.54 3.52
CA ASN A 70 3.47 -6.94 3.88
C ASN A 70 4.95 -7.19 4.14
N VAL A 71 5.29 -7.49 5.39
CA VAL A 71 6.66 -7.80 5.81
C VAL A 71 6.73 -9.25 6.25
N GLY A 72 7.61 -10.02 5.64
CA GLY A 72 7.73 -11.43 5.96
C GLY A 72 8.94 -12.08 5.31
N ILE A 73 9.00 -13.41 5.43
CA ILE A 73 10.04 -14.22 4.81
C ILE A 73 9.56 -14.84 3.50
N ALA A 74 10.52 -15.24 2.66
CA ALA A 74 10.28 -15.95 1.41
C ALA A 74 11.45 -16.84 1.04
N GLY A 75 11.19 -17.89 0.27
CA GLY A 75 12.23 -18.72 -0.33
C GLY A 75 12.75 -18.12 -1.64
N HIS A 76 14.02 -18.26 -1.94
CA HIS A 76 14.65 -17.85 -3.20
C HIS A 76 15.67 -18.90 -3.66
N ARG A 77 15.90 -19.03 -4.99
CA ARG A 77 16.81 -20.05 -5.50
C ARG A 77 18.26 -19.85 -5.05
N ASP A 78 18.81 -18.65 -5.27
CA ASP A 78 20.25 -18.40 -5.20
C ASP A 78 20.64 -17.28 -4.20
N ALA A 79 19.70 -16.45 -3.77
CA ALA A 79 20.01 -15.32 -2.89
C ALA A 79 20.43 -15.80 -1.49
N ALA A 80 21.32 -15.06 -0.87
CA ALA A 80 21.78 -15.35 0.48
C ALA A 80 20.65 -15.18 1.50
N ILE A 81 20.63 -16.03 2.53
CA ILE A 81 19.72 -15.90 3.69
C ILE A 81 19.92 -14.51 4.33
N GLY A 82 18.81 -13.85 4.67
CA GLY A 82 18.81 -12.49 5.21
C GLY A 82 18.82 -11.39 4.15
N SER A 83 18.94 -11.70 2.83
CA SER A 83 18.81 -10.72 1.78
C SER A 83 17.38 -10.18 1.69
N GLY A 84 17.21 -8.85 1.66
CA GLY A 84 15.92 -8.19 1.52
C GLY A 84 15.59 -7.85 0.08
N PHE A 85 14.31 -7.96 -0.28
CA PHE A 85 13.77 -7.62 -1.61
C PHE A 85 12.44 -6.91 -1.49
N ILE A 86 12.17 -5.98 -2.45
CA ILE A 86 10.86 -5.40 -2.64
C ILE A 86 10.20 -6.00 -3.88
N SER A 87 8.92 -6.35 -3.79
CA SER A 87 8.23 -6.94 -4.93
C SER A 87 7.86 -5.88 -5.96
N ASN A 88 8.27 -6.09 -7.20
CA ASN A 88 7.86 -5.30 -8.37
C ASN A 88 6.79 -6.02 -9.22
N ARG A 89 6.54 -7.27 -8.93
CA ARG A 89 5.49 -8.11 -9.50
C ARG A 89 5.00 -9.07 -8.43
N VAL A 90 3.68 -9.20 -8.28
CA VAL A 90 3.04 -10.13 -7.32
C VAL A 90 2.06 -11.02 -8.08
N SER A 91 2.28 -12.31 -8.02
CA SER A 91 1.47 -13.34 -8.67
C SER A 91 1.06 -14.44 -7.69
N SER A 92 0.11 -15.29 -8.06
CA SER A 92 -0.29 -16.46 -7.27
C SER A 92 -0.44 -17.69 -8.17
N ASP A 93 -0.13 -18.88 -7.65
CA ASP A 93 -0.42 -20.14 -8.32
C ASP A 93 -1.94 -20.45 -8.38
N ASN A 94 -2.74 -19.65 -7.69
CA ASN A 94 -4.18 -19.78 -7.56
C ASN A 94 -4.99 -18.77 -8.39
N SER A 95 -4.32 -17.83 -9.07
CA SER A 95 -4.94 -16.75 -9.85
C SER A 95 -4.21 -16.53 -11.16
N LYS A 96 -4.95 -16.08 -12.18
CA LYS A 96 -4.35 -15.58 -13.43
C LYS A 96 -4.00 -14.10 -13.38
N ASP A 97 -4.54 -13.36 -12.39
CA ASP A 97 -4.28 -11.94 -12.23
C ASP A 97 -2.87 -11.73 -11.67
N VAL A 98 -2.26 -10.63 -12.07
CA VAL A 98 -0.92 -10.24 -11.65
C VAL A 98 -0.95 -8.77 -11.28
N TYR A 99 -0.32 -8.44 -10.17
CA TYR A 99 -0.18 -7.07 -9.71
C TYR A 99 1.24 -6.53 -9.96
N PHE A 100 1.33 -5.23 -10.23
CA PHE A 100 2.59 -4.52 -10.43
C PHE A 100 2.66 -3.34 -9.45
N PRO A 101 3.28 -3.51 -8.27
CA PRO A 101 3.44 -2.46 -7.29
C PRO A 101 4.15 -1.23 -7.87
N GLN A 102 3.59 -0.05 -7.63
CA GLN A 102 4.20 1.22 -8.04
C GLN A 102 5.17 1.70 -6.96
N ILE A 103 6.47 1.52 -7.21
CA ILE A 103 7.53 1.93 -6.28
C ILE A 103 7.94 3.37 -6.61
N VAL A 104 7.25 4.35 -6.02
CA VAL A 104 7.46 5.79 -6.27
C VAL A 104 8.63 6.39 -5.51
N ALA A 105 9.10 5.74 -4.46
CA ALA A 105 10.30 6.11 -3.72
C ALA A 105 11.47 5.20 -4.07
N ARG A 106 12.70 5.72 -3.98
CA ARG A 106 13.89 4.88 -4.13
C ARG A 106 13.92 3.81 -3.05
N ALA A 107 13.64 2.57 -3.44
CA ALA A 107 13.73 1.44 -2.56
C ALA A 107 15.20 1.09 -2.24
N PRO A 108 15.56 0.81 -0.99
CA PRO A 108 16.91 0.40 -0.62
C PRO A 108 17.23 -1.06 -0.97
N TRP A 109 16.27 -1.79 -1.54
CA TRP A 109 16.38 -3.19 -1.93
C TRP A 109 16.14 -3.38 -3.43
N PRO A 110 16.71 -4.42 -4.03
CA PRO A 110 16.41 -4.78 -5.41
C PRO A 110 14.93 -5.20 -5.55
N GLY A 111 14.35 -4.83 -6.71
CA GLY A 111 13.02 -5.26 -7.09
C GLY A 111 13.03 -6.69 -7.65
N ILE A 112 12.06 -7.52 -7.26
CA ILE A 112 11.94 -8.90 -7.70
C ILE A 112 10.47 -9.33 -7.81
N GLU A 113 10.18 -10.34 -8.60
CA GLU A 113 8.87 -11.01 -8.57
C GLU A 113 8.68 -11.79 -7.27
N THR A 114 7.47 -11.73 -6.71
CA THR A 114 7.02 -12.61 -5.63
C THR A 114 5.82 -13.43 -6.09
N GLN A 115 5.96 -14.75 -6.06
CA GLN A 115 4.89 -15.70 -6.35
C GLN A 115 4.37 -16.30 -5.06
N THR A 116 3.08 -16.13 -4.81
CA THR A 116 2.38 -16.71 -3.66
C THR A 116 1.93 -18.13 -4.00
N LEU A 117 2.29 -19.07 -3.13
CA LEU A 117 1.97 -20.49 -3.27
C LEU A 117 1.01 -20.96 -2.19
N ARG A 118 0.18 -21.95 -2.50
CA ARG A 118 -0.74 -22.58 -1.52
C ARG A 118 -0.04 -23.40 -0.45
N ALA A 119 1.14 -23.90 -0.74
CA ALA A 119 1.94 -24.72 0.16
C ALA A 119 3.43 -24.41 -0.01
N PRO A 120 4.25 -24.64 1.05
CA PRO A 120 5.69 -24.48 0.95
C PRO A 120 6.26 -25.33 -0.20
N SER A 121 7.19 -24.77 -0.95
CA SER A 121 7.83 -25.44 -2.08
C SER A 121 9.34 -25.20 -2.05
N THR A 122 10.09 -26.22 -2.47
CA THR A 122 11.54 -26.15 -2.73
C THR A 122 11.85 -26.03 -4.22
N ASN A 123 10.81 -25.95 -5.07
CA ASN A 123 10.98 -25.75 -6.51
C ASN A 123 11.13 -24.27 -6.81
N TYR A 124 12.27 -23.70 -6.43
CA TYR A 124 12.57 -22.29 -6.61
C TYR A 124 12.75 -21.93 -8.07
N GLN A 125 12.06 -20.88 -8.52
CA GLN A 125 12.24 -20.31 -9.85
C GLN A 125 13.37 -19.26 -9.86
N PRO A 126 14.06 -19.08 -11.00
CA PRO A 126 15.04 -17.99 -11.13
C PRO A 126 14.40 -16.62 -10.93
N ASN A 127 15.08 -15.73 -10.22
CA ASN A 127 14.63 -14.33 -10.03
C ASN A 127 13.19 -14.19 -9.50
N CYS A 128 12.77 -15.12 -8.65
CA CYS A 128 11.44 -15.11 -8.05
C CYS A 128 11.52 -15.51 -6.58
N LEU A 129 10.83 -14.76 -5.74
CA LEU A 129 10.56 -15.15 -4.35
C LEU A 129 9.31 -16.01 -4.28
N LEU A 130 9.35 -17.05 -3.44
CA LEU A 130 8.20 -17.89 -3.14
C LEU A 130 7.72 -17.59 -1.73
N ASP A 131 6.47 -17.16 -1.61
CA ASP A 131 5.81 -16.90 -0.33
C ASP A 131 4.43 -17.56 -0.27
N MET A 132 3.66 -17.26 0.77
CA MET A 132 2.31 -17.81 0.93
C MET A 132 1.25 -16.73 1.21
N GLU A 133 1.57 -15.45 1.22
CA GLU A 133 0.70 -14.36 1.73
C GLU A 133 0.59 -13.15 0.80
N ALA A 134 1.62 -12.82 0.05
CA ALA A 134 1.78 -11.55 -0.64
C ALA A 134 0.62 -11.21 -1.57
N TYR A 135 0.12 -12.16 -2.33
CA TYR A 135 -0.98 -11.95 -3.26
C TYR A 135 -2.29 -11.59 -2.53
N GLY A 136 -2.64 -12.35 -1.49
CA GLY A 136 -3.85 -12.08 -0.70
C GLY A 136 -3.78 -10.75 0.03
N PHE A 137 -2.62 -10.41 0.59
CA PHE A 137 -2.37 -9.09 1.16
C PHE A 137 -2.58 -7.99 0.12
N TYR A 138 -1.90 -8.10 -1.03
CA TYR A 138 -1.87 -7.07 -2.05
C TYR A 138 -3.27 -6.81 -2.62
N SER A 139 -3.99 -7.87 -2.96
CA SER A 139 -5.38 -7.80 -3.44
C SER A 139 -6.29 -7.08 -2.44
N ALA A 140 -6.21 -7.44 -1.15
CA ALA A 140 -7.05 -6.85 -0.11
C ALA A 140 -6.67 -5.39 0.19
N ALA A 141 -5.37 -5.06 0.19
CA ALA A 141 -4.91 -3.70 0.44
C ALA A 141 -5.29 -2.73 -0.68
N LEU A 142 -5.27 -3.17 -1.94
CA LEU A 142 -5.74 -2.37 -3.09
C LEU A 142 -7.23 -2.04 -3.05
N ALA A 143 -8.04 -2.80 -2.32
CA ALA A 143 -9.46 -2.47 -2.15
C ALA A 143 -9.68 -1.22 -1.28
N VAL A 144 -8.68 -0.79 -0.53
CA VAL A 144 -8.77 0.31 0.46
C VAL A 144 -7.62 1.32 0.35
N SER A 145 -6.73 1.16 -0.63
CA SER A 145 -5.56 2.01 -0.85
C SER A 145 -5.19 2.05 -2.33
N THR A 146 -4.26 2.91 -2.71
CA THR A 146 -3.78 3.06 -4.08
C THR A 146 -2.43 2.35 -4.27
N LEU A 147 -2.07 2.08 -5.54
CA LEU A 147 -0.93 1.24 -5.93
C LEU A 147 0.40 1.70 -5.32
N GLU A 148 0.60 3.01 -5.23
CA GLU A 148 1.82 3.65 -4.72
C GLU A 148 2.01 3.50 -3.21
N PHE A 149 0.96 3.08 -2.49
CA PHE A 149 1.00 2.88 -1.05
C PHE A 149 0.97 1.41 -0.63
N VAL A 150 0.89 0.48 -1.57
CA VAL A 150 0.82 -0.96 -1.27
C VAL A 150 2.09 -1.64 -1.71
N HIS A 151 2.87 -2.15 -0.76
CA HIS A 151 4.16 -2.77 -1.04
C HIS A 151 4.33 -4.10 -0.32
N VAL A 152 5.14 -4.96 -0.90
CA VAL A 152 5.53 -6.26 -0.35
C VAL A 152 7.05 -6.26 -0.18
N PHE A 153 7.51 -6.43 1.05
CA PHE A 153 8.91 -6.58 1.41
C PHE A 153 9.14 -7.97 1.99
N LYS A 154 10.10 -8.70 1.44
CA LYS A 154 10.44 -10.05 1.88
C LYS A 154 11.93 -10.18 2.14
N VAL A 155 12.24 -11.01 3.16
CA VAL A 155 13.62 -11.41 3.49
C VAL A 155 13.76 -12.88 3.17
N VAL A 156 14.87 -13.26 2.53
CA VAL A 156 15.14 -14.65 2.18
C VAL A 156 15.40 -15.47 3.45
N SER A 157 14.58 -16.49 3.67
CA SER A 157 14.69 -17.42 4.81
C SER A 157 15.30 -18.76 4.43
N ASP A 158 15.19 -19.15 3.16
CA ASP A 158 15.63 -20.43 2.65
C ASP A 158 15.96 -20.32 1.15
N ASN A 159 16.87 -21.18 0.70
CA ASN A 159 17.29 -21.25 -0.70
C ASN A 159 17.65 -22.69 -1.11
N ALA A 160 18.02 -22.90 -2.37
CA ALA A 160 18.34 -24.22 -2.92
C ALA A 160 19.50 -24.92 -2.21
N THR A 161 20.42 -24.18 -1.60
CA THR A 161 21.57 -24.73 -0.85
C THR A 161 21.29 -24.88 0.64
N ASN A 162 20.32 -24.12 1.18
CA ASN A 162 19.97 -24.15 2.60
C ASN A 162 18.43 -24.21 2.75
N ILE A 163 17.91 -25.43 2.75
CA ILE A 163 16.47 -25.71 2.80
C ILE A 163 16.03 -25.74 4.27
N ALA A 164 15.58 -24.59 4.78
CA ALA A 164 15.15 -24.44 6.17
C ALA A 164 13.72 -24.97 6.47
N ILE A 165 13.10 -25.71 5.55
CA ILE A 165 11.67 -26.11 5.63
C ILE A 165 11.31 -26.95 6.85
N LYS A 166 12.25 -27.60 7.52
CA LYS A 166 11.95 -28.50 8.64
C LYS A 166 11.99 -27.87 10.03
N THR A 167 12.72 -26.78 10.23
CA THR A 167 12.79 -26.06 11.52
C THR A 167 13.03 -24.58 11.28
N LEU A 168 11.93 -23.82 11.16
CA LEU A 168 12.02 -22.38 11.11
C LEU A 168 12.54 -21.86 12.45
N ASP A 169 13.81 -21.45 12.51
CA ASP A 169 14.35 -20.78 13.68
C ASP A 169 13.70 -19.40 13.82
N LYS A 170 12.83 -19.27 14.81
CA LYS A 170 12.04 -18.04 15.03
C LYS A 170 12.90 -16.84 15.42
N GLU A 171 14.01 -17.08 16.10
CA GLU A 171 14.94 -16.00 16.47
C GLU A 171 15.72 -15.54 15.24
N ALA A 172 16.23 -16.46 14.43
CA ALA A 172 16.89 -16.12 13.17
C ALA A 172 15.98 -15.34 12.21
N VAL A 173 14.70 -15.71 12.09
CA VAL A 173 13.71 -14.93 11.31
C VAL A 173 13.55 -13.51 11.86
N SER A 174 13.42 -13.38 13.19
CA SER A 174 13.31 -12.05 13.82
C SER A 174 14.56 -11.21 13.57
N GLU A 175 15.75 -11.79 13.66
CA GLU A 175 17.01 -11.09 13.40
C GLU A 175 17.15 -10.66 11.94
N CYS A 176 16.79 -11.54 11.01
CA CYS A 176 16.78 -11.21 9.57
C CYS A 176 15.90 -10.01 9.27
N ILE A 177 14.68 -9.96 9.81
CA ILE A 177 13.78 -8.80 9.62
C ILE A 177 14.30 -7.57 10.36
N ALA A 178 14.83 -7.75 11.59
CA ALA A 178 15.38 -6.66 12.39
C ALA A 178 16.52 -5.90 11.68
N ALA A 179 17.34 -6.61 10.90
CA ALA A 179 18.43 -6.03 10.12
C ALA A 179 17.94 -5.01 9.05
N HIS A 180 16.69 -5.05 8.67
CA HIS A 180 16.11 -4.17 7.65
C HIS A 180 15.20 -3.07 8.21
N LEU A 181 15.00 -2.94 9.51
CA LEU A 181 14.04 -2.01 10.11
C LEU A 181 14.29 -0.55 9.74
N GLU A 182 15.54 -0.10 9.74
CA GLU A 182 15.89 1.28 9.36
C GLU A 182 15.55 1.55 7.90
N GLN A 183 15.82 0.59 7.03
CA GLN A 183 15.50 0.68 5.60
C GLN A 183 13.99 0.65 5.36
N ILE A 184 13.23 -0.16 6.10
CA ILE A 184 11.76 -0.19 6.06
C ILE A 184 11.19 1.17 6.47
N GLU A 185 11.69 1.74 7.56
CA GLU A 185 11.27 3.07 8.04
C GLU A 185 11.60 4.17 7.03
N PHE A 186 12.84 4.19 6.52
CA PHE A 186 13.26 5.12 5.48
C PHE A 186 12.40 5.02 4.21
N PHE A 187 12.16 3.82 3.72
CA PHE A 187 11.33 3.59 2.53
C PHE A 187 9.90 4.09 2.74
N ALA A 188 9.29 3.73 3.86
CA ALA A 188 7.95 4.18 4.21
C ALA A 188 7.85 5.71 4.33
N GLN A 189 8.84 6.35 4.96
CA GLN A 189 8.90 7.80 5.07
C GLN A 189 9.05 8.45 3.70
N LYS A 190 9.96 7.96 2.84
CA LYS A 190 10.17 8.50 1.49
C LYS A 190 8.97 8.29 0.57
N THR A 191 8.26 7.18 0.70
CA THR A 191 7.00 6.97 -0.03
C THR A 191 5.95 7.99 0.39
N LEU A 192 5.85 8.31 1.69
CA LEU A 192 4.93 9.35 2.18
C LEU A 192 5.34 10.76 1.75
N GLU A 193 6.64 11.06 1.71
CA GLU A 193 7.16 12.37 1.31
C GLU A 193 7.01 12.59 -0.20
N ASN A 194 7.30 11.58 -1.03
CA ASN A 194 7.19 11.67 -2.48
C ASN A 194 5.74 11.66 -2.95
N HIS A 195 4.87 11.03 -2.20
CA HIS A 195 3.47 11.28 -2.27
C HIS A 195 3.21 12.53 -1.41
N VAL A 196 3.55 13.67 -1.94
CA VAL A 196 2.88 14.89 -1.55
C VAL A 196 1.42 14.63 -1.88
N ILE A 197 0.66 14.17 -0.89
CA ILE A 197 -0.75 14.45 -0.85
C ILE A 197 -0.76 15.98 -0.80
N GLU A 198 -0.78 16.58 -1.94
CA GLU A 198 -1.38 17.89 -2.03
C GLU A 198 -2.79 17.61 -1.55
N GLU A 199 -3.00 17.88 -0.29
CA GLU A 199 -4.33 17.88 0.29
C GLU A 199 -5.15 18.72 -0.66
N THR A 200 -6.24 18.17 -1.19
CA THR A 200 -7.21 18.95 -1.95
C THR A 200 -7.32 20.30 -1.26
N SER A 201 -7.03 21.40 -1.94
CA SER A 201 -6.90 22.70 -1.28
C SER A 201 -8.15 22.97 -0.44
N ASP A 202 -8.02 23.71 0.64
CA ASP A 202 -9.16 23.96 1.54
C ASP A 202 -10.34 24.60 0.78
N SER A 203 -10.08 25.40 -0.26
CA SER A 203 -11.09 25.96 -1.13
C SER A 203 -11.84 24.88 -1.94
N MET A 204 -11.15 23.88 -2.45
CA MET A 204 -11.77 22.78 -3.20
C MET A 204 -12.51 21.79 -2.30
N LYS A 205 -11.99 21.55 -1.06
CA LYS A 205 -12.73 20.77 -0.05
C LYS A 205 -14.03 21.46 0.34
N ALA A 206 -13.98 22.77 0.60
CA ALA A 206 -15.16 23.56 0.93
C ALA A 206 -16.18 23.52 -0.20
N ALA A 207 -15.76 23.71 -1.45
CA ALA A 207 -16.64 23.63 -2.63
C ALA A 207 -17.25 22.22 -2.77
N SER A 208 -16.48 21.15 -2.57
CA SER A 208 -16.99 19.78 -2.60
C SER A 208 -18.10 19.56 -1.56
N LEU A 209 -17.88 19.99 -0.31
CA LEU A 209 -18.87 19.87 0.77
C LEU A 209 -20.14 20.68 0.46
N GLU A 210 -20.00 21.91 -0.03
CA GLU A 210 -21.13 22.76 -0.40
C GLU A 210 -21.96 22.14 -1.53
N ILE A 211 -21.32 21.68 -2.60
CA ILE A 211 -22.00 21.03 -3.72
C ILE A 211 -22.73 19.76 -3.26
N GLN A 212 -22.09 18.93 -2.42
CA GLN A 212 -22.70 17.71 -1.88
C GLN A 212 -23.86 17.99 -0.92
N SER A 213 -23.87 19.16 -0.26
CA SER A 213 -24.97 19.55 0.64
C SER A 213 -26.21 20.05 -0.11
N THR A 214 -26.05 20.62 -1.30
CA THR A 214 -27.13 21.24 -2.08
C THR A 214 -27.82 20.30 -3.06
N GLN A 215 -27.22 19.14 -3.34
CA GLN A 215 -27.72 18.18 -4.34
C GLN A 215 -27.51 16.74 -3.87
N ARG A 216 -28.29 15.81 -4.49
CA ARG A 216 -28.12 14.38 -4.23
C ARG A 216 -26.98 13.79 -5.04
N PHE A 217 -25.97 13.27 -4.36
CA PHE A 217 -24.87 12.49 -4.92
C PHE A 217 -24.95 11.04 -4.41
N SER A 218 -24.75 10.08 -5.31
CA SER A 218 -24.45 8.70 -4.89
C SER A 218 -23.06 8.63 -4.27
N GLU A 219 -22.74 7.56 -3.55
CA GLU A 219 -21.37 7.38 -3.00
C GLU A 219 -20.32 7.33 -4.12
N THR A 220 -20.65 6.74 -5.27
CA THR A 220 -19.80 6.75 -6.47
C THR A 220 -19.54 8.16 -6.98
N ASP A 221 -20.58 9.02 -7.05
CA ASP A 221 -20.43 10.40 -7.47
C ASP A 221 -19.58 11.22 -6.51
N LYS A 222 -19.74 11.01 -5.20
CA LYS A 222 -18.93 11.68 -4.17
C LYS A 222 -17.45 11.28 -4.26
N HIS A 223 -17.21 9.99 -4.46
CA HIS A 223 -15.86 9.48 -4.66
C HIS A 223 -15.21 10.11 -5.90
N TRP A 224 -15.91 10.08 -7.02
CA TRP A 224 -15.46 10.68 -8.28
C TRP A 224 -15.16 12.18 -8.11
N LEU A 225 -16.09 12.94 -7.49
CA LEU A 225 -15.93 14.38 -7.27
C LEU A 225 -14.68 14.69 -6.44
N ASN A 226 -14.47 13.98 -5.32
CA ASN A 226 -13.32 14.20 -4.45
C ASN A 226 -11.99 13.82 -5.13
N GLU A 227 -11.97 12.73 -5.88
CA GLU A 227 -10.81 12.30 -6.66
C GLU A 227 -10.42 13.37 -7.71
N LYS A 228 -11.39 13.85 -8.49
CA LYS A 228 -11.13 14.81 -9.56
C LYS A 228 -10.77 16.20 -9.05
N LEU A 229 -11.36 16.66 -7.96
CA LEU A 229 -10.94 17.88 -7.29
C LEU A 229 -9.53 17.76 -6.68
N GLY A 230 -9.18 16.60 -6.16
CA GLY A 230 -7.80 16.29 -5.78
C GLY A 230 -6.85 16.41 -6.96
N GLN A 231 -7.17 15.80 -8.10
CA GLN A 231 -6.39 15.90 -9.34
C GLN A 231 -6.21 17.36 -9.80
N LEU A 232 -7.24 18.18 -9.77
CA LEU A 232 -7.17 19.60 -10.12
C LEU A 232 -6.33 20.42 -9.14
N SER A 233 -6.33 20.08 -7.84
CA SER A 233 -5.46 20.71 -6.86
C SER A 233 -3.98 20.59 -7.20
N HIS A 234 -3.59 19.54 -7.94
CA HIS A 234 -2.20 19.35 -8.40
C HIS A 234 -1.88 20.12 -9.70
N LEU A 235 -2.89 20.46 -10.45
CA LEU A 235 -2.74 21.10 -11.77
C LEU A 235 -2.83 22.62 -11.71
N LEU A 236 -3.54 23.16 -10.73
CA LEU A 236 -3.82 24.58 -10.56
C LEU A 236 -2.94 25.20 -9.46
N ASP A 237 -2.60 26.48 -9.59
CA ASP A 237 -2.02 27.26 -8.50
C ASP A 237 -3.10 27.70 -7.47
N GLU A 238 -2.68 28.28 -6.33
CA GLU A 238 -3.60 28.63 -5.23
C GLU A 238 -4.68 29.66 -5.63
N CYS A 239 -4.35 30.57 -6.53
CA CYS A 239 -5.28 31.58 -7.02
C CYS A 239 -6.33 30.93 -7.92
N ASP A 240 -5.89 30.10 -8.88
CA ASP A 240 -6.73 29.41 -9.82
C ASP A 240 -7.62 28.35 -9.13
N LYS A 241 -7.12 27.71 -8.07
CA LYS A 241 -7.92 26.79 -7.22
C LYS A 241 -9.15 27.47 -6.63
N LYS A 242 -8.95 28.67 -6.07
CA LYS A 242 -10.04 29.43 -5.46
C LYS A 242 -11.06 29.90 -6.51
N ASP A 243 -10.58 30.39 -7.63
CA ASP A 243 -11.44 30.83 -8.72
C ASP A 243 -12.23 29.66 -9.33
N PHE A 244 -11.58 28.53 -9.53
CA PHE A 244 -12.25 27.33 -10.04
C PHE A 244 -13.28 26.81 -9.05
N SER A 245 -12.97 26.75 -7.74
CA SER A 245 -13.91 26.35 -6.70
C SER A 245 -15.19 27.20 -6.72
N ASN A 246 -15.06 28.52 -6.86
CA ASN A 246 -16.20 29.44 -6.95
C ASN A 246 -17.04 29.19 -8.19
N ARG A 247 -16.45 28.75 -9.29
CA ARG A 247 -17.16 28.42 -10.54
C ARG A 247 -18.01 27.18 -10.43
N LEU A 248 -17.73 26.28 -9.49
CA LEU A 248 -18.48 25.03 -9.28
C LEU A 248 -19.74 25.24 -8.45
N ILE A 249 -19.73 26.22 -7.53
CA ILE A 249 -20.83 26.48 -6.60
C ILE A 249 -22.07 26.97 -7.33
N GLY A 250 -23.24 26.46 -6.96
CA GLY A 250 -24.53 26.83 -7.52
C GLY A 250 -24.88 26.19 -8.87
N ARG A 251 -24.04 25.27 -9.37
CA ARG A 251 -24.30 24.52 -10.60
C ARG A 251 -24.93 23.16 -10.29
N ASP A 252 -25.66 22.64 -11.29
CA ASP A 252 -26.17 21.28 -11.15
C ASP A 252 -25.04 20.22 -11.28
N LYS A 253 -25.33 18.99 -10.86
CA LYS A 253 -24.38 17.88 -10.84
C LYS A 253 -23.69 17.65 -12.20
N ARG A 254 -24.46 17.72 -13.30
CA ARG A 254 -23.94 17.47 -14.63
C ARG A 254 -22.99 18.57 -15.08
N GLU A 255 -23.37 19.83 -14.84
CA GLU A 255 -22.52 20.99 -15.12
C GLU A 255 -21.22 20.95 -14.30
N VAL A 256 -21.28 20.52 -13.03
CA VAL A 256 -20.09 20.36 -12.18
C VAL A 256 -19.14 19.33 -12.78
N PHE A 257 -19.64 18.16 -13.17
CA PHE A 257 -18.81 17.10 -13.76
C PHE A 257 -18.20 17.53 -15.09
N ASP A 258 -19.00 18.09 -16.00
CA ASP A 258 -18.52 18.58 -17.30
C ASP A 258 -17.45 19.68 -17.17
N LEU A 259 -17.57 20.57 -16.19
CA LEU A 259 -16.57 21.62 -15.92
C LEU A 259 -15.26 21.05 -15.43
N ILE A 260 -15.32 20.11 -14.50
CA ILE A 260 -14.14 19.45 -13.93
C ILE A 260 -13.38 18.69 -15.02
N GLU A 261 -14.07 17.89 -15.83
CA GLU A 261 -13.44 17.14 -16.93
C GLU A 261 -12.78 18.07 -17.95
N LYS A 262 -13.47 19.10 -18.40
CA LYS A 262 -12.91 20.09 -19.34
C LYS A 262 -11.67 20.81 -18.82
N GLU A 263 -11.63 21.15 -17.54
CA GLU A 263 -10.46 21.82 -16.96
C GLU A 263 -9.26 20.86 -16.83
N ILE A 264 -9.50 19.60 -16.45
CA ILE A 264 -8.47 18.56 -16.41
C ILE A 264 -7.88 18.33 -17.81
N ASP A 265 -8.71 18.17 -18.83
CA ASP A 265 -8.27 17.94 -20.21
C ASP A 265 -7.45 19.12 -20.75
N LYS A 266 -7.89 20.34 -20.49
CA LYS A 266 -7.19 21.58 -20.87
C LYS A 266 -5.80 21.64 -20.23
N LEU A 267 -5.71 21.44 -18.92
CA LEU A 267 -4.44 21.53 -18.17
C LEU A 267 -3.49 20.40 -18.51
N SER A 268 -4.01 19.19 -18.72
CA SER A 268 -3.20 18.03 -19.14
C SER A 268 -2.62 18.25 -20.53
N SER A 269 -3.38 18.81 -21.44
CA SER A 269 -2.93 19.14 -22.81
C SER A 269 -1.84 20.21 -22.78
N GLN A 270 -1.96 21.24 -21.94
CA GLN A 270 -0.97 22.30 -21.82
C GLN A 270 0.40 21.78 -21.31
N ARG A 271 0.39 20.85 -20.35
CA ARG A 271 1.65 20.23 -19.82
C ARG A 271 2.37 19.39 -20.87
N LEU A 272 1.67 18.72 -21.77
CA LEU A 272 2.29 17.96 -22.87
C LEU A 272 3.04 18.87 -23.85
N TYR A 273 2.62 20.12 -24.04
CA TYR A 273 3.29 21.09 -24.93
C TYR A 273 4.43 21.87 -24.27
N THR A 274 4.49 21.94 -22.92
CA THR A 274 5.54 22.66 -22.19
C THR A 274 6.69 21.77 -21.71
N GLY A 275 6.53 20.45 -21.79
CA GLY A 275 7.55 19.46 -21.35
C GLY A 275 8.68 19.20 -22.35
N ASN A 276 8.75 19.93 -23.48
CA ASN A 276 9.81 19.81 -24.52
C ASN A 276 10.66 21.09 -24.63
N ARG A 277 11.13 21.63 -23.52
CA ARG A 277 12.23 22.63 -23.53
C ARG A 277 13.25 22.31 -22.46
#